data_91f0c247765303c8f81a9172d73e2681
#
_entry.id   91f0c247765303c8f81a9172d73e2681
#
_cell.length_a   1.000
_cell.length_b   1.000
_cell.length_c   1.000
_cell.angle_alpha   90.00
_cell.angle_beta   90.00
_cell.angle_gamma   90.00
#
_symmetry.space_group_name_H-M   'P 1'
#
loop_
_entity.id
_entity.type
_entity.pdbx_description
1 polymer ?
#
loop_
_entity_poly.entity_id
_entity_poly.type
_entity_poly.pdbx_seq_one_letter_code
_entity_poly.pdbx_strand_id
1 'polypeptide(L)'
;MKILIAEDENTTRRRLEKFLKDMDYEVISCKDGLDAWEVIQSENAPNLLILDWMMPGMNGVEICRKVREQGREPYPYILLLTMKDKQEDIVYGMEAGADDYITKPFNQHELRVRLKAGRRIVEMNKELLDAREVLRKKIIYDNLTGLYSRHYMLEILEKESARALRHQTDLSCLLIDIDYFKVINDTFGHVFGDSVLREFSACLKLVARKYDFIFRYGGEEFMILLPNTGIDGARSVAEKIRSICESKVYKDGINVTIATVSIGVSSVKNHQPSESNELIAFADKALYRSKSEGRNK
;
A
#
# COMPACT_ATOMS: atom_id res chain seq x y z
N MET A 1 -6.28 24.55 0.86
CA MET A 1 -7.02 23.38 1.39
C MET A 1 -8.48 23.49 1.00
N LYS A 2 -9.11 22.39 0.52
CA LYS A 2 -10.54 22.39 0.18
C LYS A 2 -11.40 22.30 1.44
N ILE A 3 -12.52 23.02 1.45
CA ILE A 3 -13.54 22.97 2.48
C ILE A 3 -14.93 22.94 1.84
N LEU A 4 -15.82 22.11 2.38
CA LEU A 4 -17.23 22.10 1.99
C LEU A 4 -18.06 22.87 3.00
N ILE A 5 -18.98 23.66 2.49
CA ILE A 5 -20.05 24.31 3.28
C ILE A 5 -21.37 23.76 2.76
N ALA A 6 -22.23 23.30 3.66
CA ALA A 6 -23.63 23.02 3.40
C ALA A 6 -24.49 23.90 4.32
N GLU A 7 -25.24 24.81 3.72
CA GLU A 7 -26.05 25.82 4.42
C GLU A 7 -27.19 26.24 3.50
N ASP A 8 -28.43 26.10 3.92
CA ASP A 8 -29.59 26.42 3.08
C ASP A 8 -29.89 27.93 3.01
N GLU A 9 -29.59 28.68 4.08
CA GLU A 9 -29.77 30.11 4.11
C GLU A 9 -28.73 30.86 3.26
N ASN A 10 -29.16 31.47 2.19
CA ASN A 10 -28.28 32.10 1.21
C ASN A 10 -27.39 33.23 1.80
N THR A 11 -27.89 33.97 2.79
CA THR A 11 -27.14 35.08 3.43
C THR A 11 -25.99 34.53 4.25
N THR A 12 -26.25 33.55 5.09
CA THR A 12 -25.28 32.89 5.94
C THR A 12 -24.25 32.15 5.10
N ARG A 13 -24.68 31.42 4.04
CA ARG A 13 -23.79 30.70 3.13
C ARG A 13 -22.79 31.65 2.43
N ARG A 14 -23.26 32.78 1.85
CA ARG A 14 -22.38 33.76 1.22
C ARG A 14 -21.40 34.42 2.19
N ARG A 15 -21.84 34.66 3.43
CA ARG A 15 -20.98 35.23 4.48
C ARG A 15 -19.87 34.23 4.87
N LEU A 16 -20.21 32.96 5.00
CA LEU A 16 -19.24 31.89 5.25
C LEU A 16 -18.26 31.75 4.10
N GLU A 17 -18.75 31.70 2.86
CA GLU A 17 -17.89 31.61 1.67
C GLU A 17 -16.84 32.72 1.63
N LYS A 18 -17.27 33.96 1.84
CA LYS A 18 -16.36 35.11 1.86
C LYS A 18 -15.33 34.96 2.97
N PHE A 19 -15.76 34.67 4.19
CA PHE A 19 -14.89 34.50 5.35
C PHE A 19 -13.85 33.39 5.17
N LEU A 20 -14.24 32.27 4.56
CA LEU A 20 -13.34 31.14 4.30
C LEU A 20 -12.37 31.42 3.16
N LYS A 21 -12.79 32.12 2.12
CA LYS A 21 -11.88 32.59 1.06
C LYS A 21 -10.83 33.57 1.60
N ASP A 22 -11.22 34.45 2.53
CA ASP A 22 -10.29 35.37 3.23
C ASP A 22 -9.30 34.60 4.15
N MET A 23 -9.56 33.32 4.42
CA MET A 23 -8.66 32.40 5.15
C MET A 23 -7.91 31.43 4.23
N ASP A 24 -7.86 31.70 2.92
CA ASP A 24 -7.17 30.88 1.92
C ASP A 24 -7.72 29.45 1.77
N TYR A 25 -9.02 29.24 2.00
CA TYR A 25 -9.69 27.98 1.68
C TYR A 25 -10.26 28.01 0.25
N GLU A 26 -10.16 26.87 -0.43
CA GLU A 26 -10.91 26.59 -1.66
C GLU A 26 -12.30 26.07 -1.25
N VAL A 27 -13.32 26.90 -1.41
CA VAL A 27 -14.66 26.64 -0.87
C VAL A 27 -15.55 25.97 -1.91
N ILE A 28 -16.11 24.83 -1.55
CA ILE A 28 -17.22 24.17 -2.25
C ILE A 28 -18.48 24.45 -1.44
N SER A 29 -19.49 25.03 -2.09
CA SER A 29 -20.68 25.53 -1.42
C SER A 29 -21.92 24.81 -1.93
N CYS A 30 -22.67 24.20 -1.02
CA CYS A 30 -23.89 23.46 -1.27
C CYS A 30 -25.06 24.17 -0.59
N LYS A 31 -26.22 24.17 -1.23
CA LYS A 31 -27.44 24.83 -0.76
C LYS A 31 -28.36 23.92 0.07
N ASP A 32 -28.12 22.62 0.03
CA ASP A 32 -28.89 21.61 0.74
C ASP A 32 -28.03 20.36 1.05
N GLY A 33 -28.58 19.45 1.84
CA GLY A 33 -27.86 18.28 2.28
C GLY A 33 -27.66 17.20 1.21
N LEU A 34 -28.50 17.17 0.16
CA LEU A 34 -28.33 16.22 -0.94
C LEU A 34 -27.17 16.63 -1.85
N ASP A 35 -27.11 17.91 -2.22
CA ASP A 35 -25.96 18.48 -2.95
C ASP A 35 -24.66 18.24 -2.16
N ALA A 36 -24.67 18.45 -0.83
CA ALA A 36 -23.52 18.21 0.02
C ALA A 36 -23.11 16.74 0.05
N TRP A 37 -24.07 15.84 0.14
CA TRP A 37 -23.83 14.41 0.13
C TRP A 37 -23.21 13.93 -1.19
N GLU A 38 -23.69 14.43 -2.32
CA GLU A 38 -23.12 14.12 -3.64
C GLU A 38 -21.66 14.56 -3.75
N VAL A 39 -21.32 15.76 -3.28
CA VAL A 39 -19.93 16.24 -3.22
C VAL A 39 -19.07 15.37 -2.31
N ILE A 40 -19.59 14.95 -1.13
CA ILE A 40 -18.88 14.11 -0.19
C ILE A 40 -18.58 12.71 -0.77
N GLN A 41 -19.39 12.20 -1.70
CA GLN A 41 -19.16 10.93 -2.38
C GLN A 41 -18.14 11.00 -3.52
N SER A 42 -17.73 12.18 -3.95
CA SER A 42 -16.77 12.35 -5.03
C SER A 42 -15.34 11.93 -4.63
N GLU A 43 -14.52 11.51 -5.60
CA GLU A 43 -13.11 11.12 -5.37
C GLU A 43 -12.27 12.26 -4.76
N ASN A 44 -12.60 13.52 -5.11
CA ASN A 44 -11.87 14.71 -4.65
C ASN A 44 -12.61 15.47 -3.54
N ALA A 45 -13.46 14.78 -2.80
CA ALA A 45 -14.25 15.41 -1.74
C ALA A 45 -13.37 16.03 -0.64
N PRO A 46 -13.75 17.21 -0.13
CA PRO A 46 -13.05 17.84 1.00
C PRO A 46 -13.05 16.97 2.25
N ASN A 47 -12.00 17.13 3.08
CA ASN A 47 -11.92 16.50 4.39
C ASN A 47 -12.17 17.51 5.54
N LEU A 48 -12.57 18.73 5.23
CA LEU A 48 -13.03 19.72 6.20
C LEU A 48 -14.43 20.13 5.76
N LEU A 49 -15.42 19.84 6.61
CA LEU A 49 -16.83 20.00 6.31
C LEU A 49 -17.47 20.94 7.35
N ILE A 50 -18.24 21.92 6.87
CA ILE A 50 -19.13 22.74 7.69
C ILE A 50 -20.54 22.42 7.23
N LEU A 51 -21.35 21.86 8.12
CA LEU A 51 -22.70 21.40 7.81
C LEU A 51 -23.70 22.11 8.71
N ASP A 52 -24.71 22.72 8.12
CA ASP A 52 -25.85 23.17 8.93
C ASP A 52 -26.60 21.95 9.46
N TRP A 53 -27.06 22.06 10.69
CA TRP A 53 -27.87 21.04 11.33
C TRP A 53 -29.16 20.76 10.57
N MET A 54 -29.88 21.83 10.22
CA MET A 54 -31.18 21.76 9.56
C MET A 54 -31.07 22.20 8.10
N MET A 55 -31.21 21.24 7.19
CA MET A 55 -31.20 21.51 5.74
C MET A 55 -32.28 20.69 5.05
N PRO A 56 -32.81 21.18 3.91
CA PRO A 56 -33.68 20.39 3.05
C PRO A 56 -33.00 19.12 2.53
N GLY A 57 -33.78 18.07 2.31
CA GLY A 57 -33.35 16.81 1.72
C GLY A 57 -32.62 15.89 2.71
N MET A 58 -31.49 16.31 3.22
CA MET A 58 -30.71 15.56 4.23
C MET A 58 -30.16 16.54 5.27
N ASN A 59 -30.38 16.28 6.55
CA ASN A 59 -29.87 17.16 7.60
C ASN A 59 -28.39 16.87 7.92
N GLY A 60 -27.70 17.84 8.57
CA GLY A 60 -26.26 17.71 8.86
C GLY A 60 -25.90 16.51 9.73
N VAL A 61 -26.78 16.14 10.68
CA VAL A 61 -26.56 15.00 11.57
C VAL A 61 -26.68 13.67 10.82
N GLU A 62 -27.59 13.57 9.86
CA GLU A 62 -27.70 12.40 8.98
C GLU A 62 -26.44 12.24 8.11
N ILE A 63 -25.90 13.35 7.60
CA ILE A 63 -24.64 13.35 6.84
C ILE A 63 -23.50 12.85 7.75
N CYS A 64 -23.39 13.35 8.98
CA CYS A 64 -22.39 12.90 9.95
C CYS A 64 -22.41 11.37 10.10
N ARG A 65 -23.56 10.78 10.40
CA ARG A 65 -23.72 9.33 10.58
C ARG A 65 -23.25 8.56 9.35
N LYS A 66 -23.73 8.93 8.17
CA LYS A 66 -23.38 8.27 6.93
C LYS A 66 -21.89 8.35 6.61
N VAL A 67 -21.24 9.48 6.87
CA VAL A 67 -19.80 9.66 6.70
C VAL A 67 -19.02 8.73 7.63
N ARG A 68 -19.46 8.58 8.90
CA ARG A 68 -18.81 7.70 9.87
C ARG A 68 -19.04 6.22 9.56
N GLU A 69 -20.24 5.84 9.16
CA GLU A 69 -20.59 4.46 8.76
C GLU A 69 -19.74 3.99 7.55
N GLN A 70 -19.40 4.88 6.64
CA GLN A 70 -18.53 4.55 5.50
C GLN A 70 -17.06 4.34 5.87
N GLY A 71 -16.62 4.79 7.05
CA GLY A 71 -15.21 4.68 7.46
C GLY A 71 -14.23 5.34 6.51
N ARG A 72 -14.62 6.48 5.92
CA ARG A 72 -13.83 7.18 4.89
C ARG A 72 -12.45 7.58 5.39
N GLU A 73 -11.42 7.29 4.61
CA GLU A 73 -10.06 7.79 4.77
C GLU A 73 -9.70 8.71 3.57
N PRO A 74 -8.99 9.84 3.79
CA PRO A 74 -8.62 10.44 5.09
C PRO A 74 -9.85 10.87 5.90
N TYR A 75 -9.74 10.77 7.21
CA TYR A 75 -10.80 11.13 8.17
C TYR A 75 -11.31 12.56 7.95
N PRO A 76 -12.61 12.76 7.61
CA PRO A 76 -13.16 14.09 7.44
C PRO A 76 -13.54 14.70 8.78
N TYR A 77 -13.04 15.91 9.03
CA TYR A 77 -13.45 16.72 10.18
C TYR A 77 -14.76 17.43 9.87
N ILE A 78 -15.75 17.26 10.72
CA ILE A 78 -17.10 17.79 10.55
C ILE A 78 -17.41 18.80 11.66
N LEU A 79 -17.65 20.05 11.29
CA LEU A 79 -18.16 21.11 12.15
C LEU A 79 -19.64 21.33 11.87
N LEU A 80 -20.50 21.08 12.87
CA LEU A 80 -21.94 21.37 12.75
C LEU A 80 -22.24 22.84 13.08
N LEU A 81 -23.05 23.49 12.26
CA LEU A 81 -23.68 24.77 12.58
C LEU A 81 -25.09 24.50 13.12
N THR A 82 -25.45 25.11 14.23
CA THR A 82 -26.73 24.82 14.87
C THR A 82 -27.39 26.06 15.50
N MET A 83 -28.69 26.12 15.42
CA MET A 83 -29.49 27.06 16.21
C MET A 83 -29.85 26.50 17.62
N LYS A 84 -29.51 25.23 17.84
CA LYS A 84 -29.84 24.53 19.08
C LYS A 84 -28.76 24.77 20.12
N ASP A 85 -29.17 25.25 21.26
CA ASP A 85 -28.33 25.58 22.42
C ASP A 85 -28.53 24.63 23.62
N LYS A 86 -29.52 23.72 23.52
CA LYS A 86 -29.75 22.73 24.55
C LYS A 86 -28.66 21.65 24.53
N GLN A 87 -28.21 21.32 25.75
CA GLN A 87 -27.13 20.34 25.92
C GLN A 87 -27.45 18.96 25.31
N GLU A 88 -28.71 18.53 25.33
CA GLU A 88 -29.17 17.27 24.75
C GLU A 88 -29.01 17.23 23.23
N ASP A 89 -29.30 18.32 22.52
CA ASP A 89 -29.14 18.43 21.07
C ASP A 89 -27.66 18.40 20.69
N ILE A 90 -26.81 19.10 21.46
CA ILE A 90 -25.36 19.11 21.24
C ILE A 90 -24.78 17.69 21.37
N VAL A 91 -25.14 16.98 22.45
CA VAL A 91 -24.69 15.59 22.65
C VAL A 91 -25.14 14.70 21.49
N TYR A 92 -26.39 14.83 21.05
CA TYR A 92 -26.90 14.06 19.90
C TYR A 92 -26.12 14.29 18.60
N GLY A 93 -25.73 15.54 18.32
CA GLY A 93 -24.89 15.86 17.14
C GLY A 93 -23.49 15.26 17.23
N MET A 94 -22.88 15.32 18.42
CA MET A 94 -21.56 14.73 18.68
C MET A 94 -21.59 13.20 18.61
N GLU A 95 -22.60 12.56 19.19
CA GLU A 95 -22.80 11.10 19.09
C GLU A 95 -23.08 10.63 17.67
N ALA A 96 -23.66 11.49 16.84
CA ALA A 96 -23.84 11.20 15.42
C ALA A 96 -22.53 11.25 14.62
N GLY A 97 -21.44 11.71 15.23
CA GLY A 97 -20.10 11.70 14.64
C GLY A 97 -19.58 13.07 14.19
N ALA A 98 -20.17 14.16 14.62
CA ALA A 98 -19.55 15.48 14.45
C ALA A 98 -18.30 15.58 15.33
N ASP A 99 -17.26 16.30 14.87
CA ASP A 99 -16.05 16.55 15.66
C ASP A 99 -16.16 17.80 16.52
N ASP A 100 -16.99 18.73 16.09
CA ASP A 100 -17.23 19.97 16.80
C ASP A 100 -18.56 20.60 16.36
N TYR A 101 -19.01 21.60 17.08
CA TYR A 101 -20.19 22.37 16.74
C TYR A 101 -19.99 23.85 17.02
N ILE A 102 -20.80 24.69 16.43
CA ILE A 102 -20.87 26.12 16.70
C ILE A 102 -22.32 26.60 16.59
N THR A 103 -22.74 27.40 17.57
CA THR A 103 -24.13 27.91 17.64
C THR A 103 -24.28 29.18 16.79
N LYS A 104 -25.39 29.29 16.07
CA LYS A 104 -25.77 30.52 15.33
C LYS A 104 -26.51 31.49 16.27
N PRO A 105 -26.24 32.82 16.21
CA PRO A 105 -25.25 33.48 15.37
C PRO A 105 -23.84 33.29 15.93
N PHE A 106 -22.91 32.87 15.10
CA PHE A 106 -21.54 32.61 15.49
C PHE A 106 -20.60 33.82 15.33
N ASN A 107 -19.60 33.89 16.18
CA ASN A 107 -18.52 34.86 16.08
C ASN A 107 -17.46 34.34 15.09
N GLN A 108 -16.99 35.21 14.19
CA GLN A 108 -15.93 34.87 13.22
C GLN A 108 -14.63 34.43 13.90
N HIS A 109 -14.33 34.97 15.09
CA HIS A 109 -13.13 34.54 15.84
C HIS A 109 -13.25 33.11 16.34
N GLU A 110 -14.41 32.74 16.88
CA GLU A 110 -14.70 31.38 17.31
C GLU A 110 -14.62 30.39 16.14
N LEU A 111 -15.31 30.71 15.03
CA LEU A 111 -15.25 29.87 13.84
C LEU A 111 -13.79 29.68 13.33
N ARG A 112 -13.00 30.76 13.33
CA ARG A 112 -11.58 30.70 12.95
C ARG A 112 -10.78 29.75 13.83
N VAL A 113 -10.98 29.78 15.14
CA VAL A 113 -10.26 28.91 16.08
C VAL A 113 -10.62 27.45 15.86
N ARG A 114 -11.92 27.13 15.70
CA ARG A 114 -12.40 25.76 15.46
C ARG A 114 -11.91 25.22 14.12
N LEU A 115 -11.96 26.05 13.08
CA LEU A 115 -11.44 25.66 11.75
C LEU A 115 -9.92 25.42 11.76
N LYS A 116 -9.16 26.19 12.52
CA LYS A 116 -7.73 25.92 12.71
C LYS A 116 -7.48 24.59 13.39
N ALA A 117 -8.29 24.25 14.41
CA ALA A 117 -8.21 22.95 15.07
C ALA A 117 -8.58 21.81 14.09
N GLY A 118 -9.69 21.95 13.37
CA GLY A 118 -10.11 20.98 12.36
C GLY A 118 -9.09 20.78 11.24
N ARG A 119 -8.52 21.87 10.72
CA ARG A 119 -7.43 21.82 9.74
C ARG A 119 -6.25 21.01 10.25
N ARG A 120 -5.81 21.27 11.49
CA ARG A 120 -4.70 20.53 12.11
C ARG A 120 -4.99 19.03 12.21
N ILE A 121 -6.22 18.65 12.59
CA ILE A 121 -6.64 17.25 12.68
C ILE A 121 -6.58 16.58 11.29
N VAL A 122 -7.11 17.24 10.26
CA VAL A 122 -7.08 16.72 8.88
C VAL A 122 -5.64 16.57 8.37
N GLU A 123 -4.77 17.56 8.61
CA GLU A 123 -3.36 17.52 8.22
C GLU A 123 -2.62 16.40 8.93
N MET A 124 -2.77 16.25 10.26
CA MET A 124 -2.14 15.17 11.04
C MET A 124 -2.63 13.79 10.61
N ASN A 125 -3.92 13.62 10.32
CA ASN A 125 -4.46 12.36 9.84
C ASN A 125 -3.87 11.98 8.47
N LYS A 126 -3.75 12.96 7.56
CA LYS A 126 -3.10 12.75 6.27
C LYS A 126 -1.63 12.33 6.43
N GLU A 127 -0.86 13.04 7.26
CA GLU A 127 0.55 12.68 7.54
C GLU A 127 0.67 11.27 8.11
N LEU A 128 -0.25 10.87 8.99
CA LEU A 128 -0.29 9.50 9.54
C LEU A 128 -0.53 8.44 8.45
N LEU A 129 -1.48 8.69 7.54
CA LEU A 129 -1.76 7.78 6.42
C LEU A 129 -0.58 7.67 5.46
N ASP A 130 0.05 8.81 5.12
CA ASP A 130 1.23 8.85 4.27
C ASP A 130 2.41 8.07 4.92
N ALA A 131 2.65 8.27 6.21
CA ALA A 131 3.67 7.54 6.96
C ALA A 131 3.37 6.03 7.02
N ARG A 132 2.10 5.64 7.26
CA ARG A 132 1.65 4.25 7.24
C ARG A 132 1.91 3.59 5.88
N GLU A 133 1.61 4.29 4.78
CA GLU A 133 1.83 3.77 3.44
C GLU A 133 3.33 3.60 3.13
N VAL A 134 4.17 4.55 3.56
CA VAL A 134 5.63 4.44 3.44
C VAL A 134 6.16 3.23 4.22
N LEU A 135 5.70 3.04 5.46
CA LEU A 135 6.07 1.89 6.28
C LEU A 135 5.61 0.57 5.66
N ARG A 136 4.38 0.53 5.15
CA ARG A 136 3.83 -0.63 4.45
C ARG A 136 4.68 -1.02 3.24
N LYS A 137 5.06 -0.03 2.42
CA LYS A 137 5.95 -0.27 1.26
C LYS A 137 7.30 -0.83 1.69
N LYS A 138 7.91 -0.33 2.78
CA LYS A 138 9.17 -0.85 3.32
C LYS A 138 9.07 -2.29 3.83
N ILE A 139 7.90 -2.70 4.32
CA ILE A 139 7.67 -4.09 4.76
C ILE A 139 7.48 -5.01 3.56
N ILE A 140 6.75 -4.55 2.54
CA ILE A 140 6.38 -5.36 1.37
C ILE A 140 7.56 -5.52 0.39
N TYR A 141 8.35 -4.48 0.19
CA TYR A 141 9.40 -4.46 -0.83
C TYR A 141 10.80 -4.35 -0.22
N ASP A 142 11.76 -5.04 -0.86
CA ASP A 142 13.19 -4.86 -0.60
C ASP A 142 13.66 -3.54 -1.21
N ASN A 143 14.31 -2.69 -0.42
CA ASN A 143 14.71 -1.34 -0.82
C ASN A 143 15.80 -1.32 -1.90
N LEU A 144 16.65 -2.35 -1.97
CA LEU A 144 17.75 -2.40 -2.94
C LEU A 144 17.27 -2.83 -4.32
N THR A 145 16.44 -3.88 -4.37
CA THR A 145 16.05 -4.57 -5.60
C THR A 145 14.66 -4.20 -6.11
N GLY A 146 13.80 -3.65 -5.23
CA GLY A 146 12.41 -3.37 -5.53
C GLY A 146 11.58 -4.63 -5.83
N LEU A 147 12.06 -5.79 -5.39
CA LEU A 147 11.33 -7.05 -5.34
C LEU A 147 10.52 -7.14 -4.04
N TYR A 148 9.66 -8.12 -3.92
CA TYR A 148 9.02 -8.41 -2.65
C TYR A 148 10.04 -8.81 -1.58
N SER A 149 9.79 -8.40 -0.34
CA SER A 149 10.64 -8.71 0.79
C SER A 149 10.43 -10.17 1.28
N ARG A 150 11.39 -10.69 2.05
CA ARG A 150 11.25 -11.96 2.75
C ARG A 150 10.05 -11.97 3.72
N HIS A 151 9.74 -10.85 4.34
CA HIS A 151 8.60 -10.78 5.26
C HIS A 151 7.27 -10.99 4.53
N TYR A 152 7.08 -10.30 3.41
CA TYR A 152 5.87 -10.43 2.59
C TYR A 152 5.76 -11.80 1.90
N MET A 153 6.89 -12.47 1.67
CA MET A 153 6.95 -13.81 1.09
C MET A 153 6.16 -14.84 1.91
N LEU A 154 6.26 -14.78 3.24
CA LEU A 154 5.56 -15.74 4.11
C LEU A 154 4.04 -15.65 3.97
N GLU A 155 3.52 -14.42 3.90
CA GLU A 155 2.09 -14.16 3.69
C GLU A 155 1.61 -14.70 2.34
N ILE A 156 2.37 -14.42 1.28
CA ILE A 156 2.02 -14.88 -0.08
C ILE A 156 2.13 -16.41 -0.21
N LEU A 157 3.16 -17.01 0.36
CA LEU A 157 3.34 -18.45 0.33
C LEU A 157 2.16 -19.17 0.97
N GLU A 158 1.73 -18.73 2.16
CA GLU A 158 0.58 -19.31 2.85
C GLU A 158 -0.70 -19.18 2.03
N LYS A 159 -0.95 -17.98 1.49
CA LYS A 159 -2.13 -17.68 0.65
C LYS A 159 -2.16 -18.51 -0.63
N GLU A 160 -1.05 -18.58 -1.37
CA GLU A 160 -1.00 -19.31 -2.64
C GLU A 160 -0.97 -20.82 -2.42
N SER A 161 -0.39 -21.32 -1.32
CA SER A 161 -0.47 -22.74 -0.93
C SER A 161 -1.90 -23.16 -0.62
N ALA A 162 -2.63 -22.37 0.17
CA ALA A 162 -4.04 -22.61 0.45
C ALA A 162 -4.91 -22.55 -0.82
N ARG A 163 -4.59 -21.63 -1.74
CA ARG A 163 -5.26 -21.51 -3.04
C ARG A 163 -5.01 -22.74 -3.93
N ALA A 164 -3.75 -23.17 -4.04
CA ALA A 164 -3.37 -24.34 -4.82
C ALA A 164 -4.09 -25.61 -4.32
N LEU A 165 -4.15 -25.79 -3.00
CA LEU A 165 -4.87 -26.92 -2.38
C LEU A 165 -6.38 -26.86 -2.70
N ARG A 166 -7.02 -25.71 -2.53
CA ARG A 166 -8.46 -25.53 -2.77
C ARG A 166 -8.84 -25.82 -4.23
N HIS A 167 -8.04 -25.35 -5.19
CA HIS A 167 -8.32 -25.47 -6.61
C HIS A 167 -7.66 -26.69 -7.26
N GLN A 168 -6.96 -27.52 -6.49
CA GLN A 168 -6.21 -28.69 -6.98
C GLN A 168 -5.21 -28.35 -8.10
N THR A 169 -4.70 -27.11 -8.09
CA THR A 169 -3.66 -26.64 -9.01
C THR A 169 -2.27 -26.94 -8.42
N ASP A 170 -1.22 -26.76 -9.22
CA ASP A 170 0.14 -26.86 -8.70
C ASP A 170 0.68 -25.48 -8.31
N LEU A 171 1.61 -25.46 -7.35
CA LEU A 171 2.39 -24.29 -6.98
C LEU A 171 3.84 -24.72 -6.91
N SER A 172 4.71 -24.04 -7.67
CA SER A 172 6.15 -24.32 -7.64
C SER A 172 6.92 -23.19 -6.97
N CYS A 173 8.02 -23.55 -6.36
CA CYS A 173 8.98 -22.66 -5.72
C CYS A 173 10.37 -22.85 -6.34
N LEU A 174 11.00 -21.76 -6.74
CA LEU A 174 12.40 -21.66 -7.09
C LEU A 174 13.14 -20.94 -5.97
N LEU A 175 14.20 -21.51 -5.46
CA LEU A 175 15.16 -20.85 -4.59
C LEU A 175 16.47 -20.68 -5.36
N ILE A 176 16.95 -19.43 -5.45
CA ILE A 176 18.04 -19.03 -6.33
C ILE A 176 19.11 -18.34 -5.51
N ASP A 177 20.38 -18.66 -5.77
CA ASP A 177 21.53 -18.05 -5.12
C ASP A 177 22.57 -17.66 -6.16
N ILE A 178 23.13 -16.45 -6.05
CA ILE A 178 24.18 -15.96 -6.96
C ILE A 178 25.50 -16.61 -6.55
N ASP A 179 26.05 -17.42 -7.43
CA ASP A 179 27.28 -18.15 -7.19
C ASP A 179 28.46 -17.20 -6.92
N TYR A 180 29.22 -17.50 -5.85
CA TYR A 180 30.42 -16.74 -5.47
C TYR A 180 30.19 -15.23 -5.23
N PHE A 181 28.99 -14.82 -4.86
CA PHE A 181 28.66 -13.40 -4.66
C PHE A 181 29.57 -12.71 -3.63
N LYS A 182 29.98 -13.43 -2.59
CA LYS A 182 30.97 -12.94 -1.62
C LYS A 182 32.28 -12.55 -2.31
N VAL A 183 32.78 -13.34 -3.28
CA VAL A 183 34.00 -13.03 -4.03
C VAL A 183 33.81 -11.75 -4.84
N ILE A 184 32.64 -11.52 -5.41
CA ILE A 184 32.33 -10.28 -6.11
C ILE A 184 32.41 -9.08 -5.16
N ASN A 185 31.82 -9.18 -3.97
CA ASN A 185 31.90 -8.14 -2.96
C ASN A 185 33.34 -7.88 -2.48
N ASP A 186 34.09 -8.96 -2.19
CA ASP A 186 35.46 -8.87 -1.71
C ASP A 186 36.42 -8.29 -2.77
N THR A 187 36.13 -8.48 -4.06
CA THR A 187 36.97 -8.02 -5.18
C THR A 187 36.63 -6.60 -5.62
N PHE A 188 35.33 -6.26 -5.73
CA PHE A 188 34.86 -5.03 -6.37
C PHE A 188 34.15 -4.07 -5.38
N GLY A 189 33.99 -4.50 -4.13
CA GLY A 189 33.28 -3.74 -3.09
C GLY A 189 31.77 -3.93 -3.12
N HIS A 190 31.13 -3.61 -1.99
CA HIS A 190 29.68 -3.78 -1.78
C HIS A 190 28.81 -2.94 -2.74
N VAL A 191 29.30 -1.75 -3.15
CA VAL A 191 28.56 -0.89 -4.08
C VAL A 191 28.36 -1.57 -5.44
N PHE A 192 29.43 -2.25 -5.93
CA PHE A 192 29.34 -3.04 -7.16
C PHE A 192 28.45 -4.28 -6.98
N GLY A 193 28.57 -4.97 -5.84
CA GLY A 193 27.67 -6.08 -5.49
C GLY A 193 26.20 -5.66 -5.47
N ASP A 194 25.89 -4.49 -4.92
CA ASP A 194 24.53 -3.92 -4.95
C ASP A 194 24.04 -3.66 -6.37
N SER A 195 24.92 -3.23 -7.29
CA SER A 195 24.59 -3.08 -8.72
C SER A 195 24.28 -4.42 -9.37
N VAL A 196 25.07 -5.46 -9.08
CA VAL A 196 24.82 -6.83 -9.54
C VAL A 196 23.44 -7.32 -9.05
N LEU A 197 23.10 -7.12 -7.79
CA LEU A 197 21.80 -7.50 -7.23
C LEU A 197 20.63 -6.78 -7.91
N ARG A 198 20.75 -5.47 -8.20
CA ARG A 198 19.73 -4.71 -8.94
C ARG A 198 19.54 -5.22 -10.35
N GLU A 199 20.65 -5.44 -11.08
CA GLU A 199 20.58 -5.92 -12.45
C GLU A 199 20.07 -7.36 -12.55
N PHE A 200 20.46 -8.23 -11.59
CA PHE A 200 19.91 -9.59 -11.49
C PHE A 200 18.41 -9.57 -11.23
N SER A 201 17.96 -8.72 -10.33
CA SER A 201 16.54 -8.54 -10.05
C SER A 201 15.73 -8.09 -11.27
N ALA A 202 16.31 -7.22 -12.11
CA ALA A 202 15.71 -6.82 -13.38
C ALA A 202 15.60 -8.01 -14.35
N CYS A 203 16.61 -8.90 -14.40
CA CYS A 203 16.55 -10.13 -15.20
C CYS A 203 15.41 -11.06 -14.73
N LEU A 204 15.24 -11.25 -13.43
CA LEU A 204 14.15 -12.05 -12.89
C LEU A 204 12.77 -11.50 -13.31
N LYS A 205 12.60 -10.17 -13.26
CA LYS A 205 11.36 -9.50 -13.69
C LYS A 205 11.05 -9.71 -15.20
N LEU A 206 12.07 -9.86 -16.05
CA LEU A 206 11.88 -10.12 -17.48
C LEU A 206 11.45 -11.55 -17.77
N VAL A 207 11.82 -12.50 -16.93
CA VAL A 207 11.49 -13.94 -17.10
C VAL A 207 10.13 -14.27 -16.49
N ALA A 208 9.81 -13.70 -15.37
CA ALA A 208 8.59 -13.96 -14.61
C ALA A 208 7.34 -13.40 -15.30
N ARG A 209 6.23 -14.11 -15.15
CA ARG A 209 4.91 -13.69 -15.64
C ARG A 209 4.28 -12.69 -14.67
N LYS A 210 3.24 -12.00 -15.12
CA LYS A 210 2.49 -11.02 -14.30
C LYS A 210 1.97 -11.58 -12.97
N TYR A 211 1.70 -12.87 -12.90
CA TYR A 211 1.13 -13.52 -11.72
C TYR A 211 2.16 -14.32 -10.92
N ASP A 212 3.42 -14.29 -11.31
CA ASP A 212 4.52 -14.87 -10.55
C ASP A 212 4.98 -13.89 -9.48
N PHE A 213 5.42 -14.40 -8.33
CA PHE A 213 5.91 -13.57 -7.23
C PHE A 213 7.40 -13.73 -7.09
N ILE A 214 8.14 -12.63 -7.13
CA ILE A 214 9.60 -12.62 -7.01
C ILE A 214 9.98 -11.93 -5.72
N PHE A 215 10.79 -12.59 -4.90
CA PHE A 215 11.22 -12.11 -3.59
C PHE A 215 12.74 -12.04 -3.52
N ARG A 216 13.26 -11.09 -2.75
CA ARG A 216 14.60 -11.19 -2.21
C ARG A 216 14.51 -11.94 -0.89
N TYR A 217 15.06 -13.16 -0.85
CA TYR A 217 14.94 -14.07 0.29
C TYR A 217 16.00 -13.77 1.35
N GLY A 218 17.22 -13.42 0.94
CA GLY A 218 18.37 -13.09 1.79
C GLY A 218 19.34 -12.16 1.08
N GLY A 219 20.58 -12.08 1.51
CA GLY A 219 21.63 -11.24 0.93
C GLY A 219 21.73 -11.35 -0.60
N GLU A 220 22.18 -12.50 -1.10
CA GLU A 220 22.29 -12.88 -2.52
C GLU A 220 21.27 -13.94 -2.94
N GLU A 221 20.32 -14.26 -2.07
CA GLU A 221 19.31 -15.28 -2.30
C GLU A 221 17.99 -14.68 -2.75
N PHE A 222 17.39 -15.30 -3.76
CA PHE A 222 16.10 -14.90 -4.33
C PHE A 222 15.16 -16.10 -4.36
N MET A 223 13.86 -15.80 -4.34
CA MET A 223 12.84 -16.82 -4.43
C MET A 223 11.78 -16.42 -5.45
N ILE A 224 11.27 -17.38 -6.20
CA ILE A 224 10.14 -17.19 -7.10
C ILE A 224 9.06 -18.21 -6.77
N LEU A 225 7.84 -17.74 -6.55
CA LEU A 225 6.65 -18.57 -6.51
C LEU A 225 5.94 -18.50 -7.85
N LEU A 226 5.61 -19.68 -8.40
CA LEU A 226 4.98 -19.87 -9.70
C LEU A 226 3.61 -20.53 -9.51
N PRO A 227 2.53 -19.75 -9.33
CA PRO A 227 1.18 -20.29 -9.25
C PRO A 227 0.78 -21.00 -10.54
N ASN A 228 -0.03 -22.06 -10.41
CA ASN A 228 -0.53 -22.90 -11.52
C ASN A 228 0.58 -23.45 -12.43
N THR A 229 1.77 -23.73 -11.84
CA THR A 229 2.94 -24.21 -12.60
C THR A 229 3.47 -25.47 -11.92
N GLY A 230 3.55 -26.57 -12.67
CA GLY A 230 4.12 -27.82 -12.20
C GLY A 230 5.65 -27.86 -12.30
N ILE A 231 6.25 -28.94 -11.80
CA ILE A 231 7.71 -29.08 -11.67
C ILE A 231 8.47 -28.88 -13.00
N ASP A 232 7.96 -29.39 -14.12
CA ASP A 232 8.63 -29.28 -15.42
C ASP A 232 8.57 -27.84 -15.97
N GLY A 233 7.43 -27.16 -15.77
CA GLY A 233 7.31 -25.73 -16.08
C GLY A 233 8.27 -24.87 -15.24
N ALA A 234 8.38 -25.20 -13.94
CA ALA A 234 9.28 -24.53 -13.03
C ALA A 234 10.76 -24.75 -13.41
N ARG A 235 11.14 -25.97 -13.80
CA ARG A 235 12.48 -26.28 -14.34
C ARG A 235 12.79 -25.48 -15.58
N SER A 236 11.82 -25.33 -16.50
CA SER A 236 12.01 -24.52 -17.71
C SER A 236 12.25 -23.05 -17.38
N VAL A 237 11.55 -22.49 -16.37
CA VAL A 237 11.80 -21.13 -15.87
C VAL A 237 13.18 -21.02 -15.23
N ALA A 238 13.56 -21.98 -14.40
CA ALA A 238 14.87 -22.03 -13.75
C ALA A 238 16.02 -22.06 -14.78
N GLU A 239 15.94 -22.91 -15.79
CA GLU A 239 16.95 -22.99 -16.86
C GLU A 239 17.03 -21.70 -17.68
N LYS A 240 15.90 -21.06 -17.95
CA LYS A 240 15.90 -19.76 -18.61
C LYS A 240 16.62 -18.68 -17.79
N ILE A 241 16.40 -18.65 -16.48
CA ILE A 241 17.10 -17.73 -15.58
C ILE A 241 18.58 -18.03 -15.56
N ARG A 242 18.97 -19.30 -15.38
CA ARG A 242 20.36 -19.74 -15.37
C ARG A 242 21.11 -19.32 -16.64
N SER A 243 20.53 -19.61 -17.80
CA SER A 243 21.13 -19.28 -19.11
C SER A 243 21.30 -17.78 -19.32
N ILE A 244 20.30 -16.96 -18.91
CA ILE A 244 20.43 -15.50 -18.99
C ILE A 244 21.55 -15.00 -18.10
N CYS A 245 21.68 -15.51 -16.88
CA CYS A 245 22.73 -15.11 -15.94
C CYS A 245 24.11 -15.50 -16.43
N GLU A 246 24.29 -16.72 -16.94
CA GLU A 246 25.55 -17.22 -17.48
C GLU A 246 26.06 -16.36 -18.65
N SER A 247 25.17 -15.81 -19.46
CA SER A 247 25.51 -14.98 -20.61
C SER A 247 25.61 -13.48 -20.29
N LYS A 248 25.14 -13.07 -19.10
CA LYS A 248 25.08 -11.65 -18.73
C LYS A 248 26.39 -11.15 -18.17
N VAL A 249 26.84 -10.03 -18.71
CA VAL A 249 27.98 -9.28 -18.19
C VAL A 249 27.46 -8.15 -17.31
N TYR A 250 27.90 -8.14 -16.05
CA TYR A 250 27.62 -7.07 -15.09
C TYR A 250 28.76 -6.07 -15.12
N LYS A 251 28.43 -4.77 -15.23
CA LYS A 251 29.45 -3.71 -15.34
C LYS A 251 29.02 -2.43 -14.63
N ASP A 252 29.98 -1.80 -13.97
CA ASP A 252 29.84 -0.46 -13.41
C ASP A 252 31.14 0.32 -13.63
N GLY A 253 31.13 1.23 -14.61
CA GLY A 253 32.32 1.97 -14.99
C GLY A 253 33.47 1.05 -15.42
N ILE A 254 34.47 0.88 -14.56
CA ILE A 254 35.70 0.12 -14.83
C ILE A 254 35.52 -1.37 -14.47
N ASN A 255 34.64 -1.69 -13.54
CA ASN A 255 34.45 -3.05 -13.03
C ASN A 255 33.58 -3.86 -14.00
N VAL A 256 34.00 -5.08 -14.30
CA VAL A 256 33.30 -6.02 -15.18
C VAL A 256 33.39 -7.41 -14.56
N THR A 257 32.25 -8.11 -14.47
CA THR A 257 32.21 -9.50 -14.00
C THR A 257 31.08 -10.28 -14.66
N ILE A 258 31.17 -11.60 -14.58
CA ILE A 258 30.09 -12.54 -14.90
C ILE A 258 29.69 -13.22 -13.58
N ALA A 259 28.41 -13.43 -13.38
CA ALA A 259 27.90 -14.18 -12.24
C ALA A 259 26.96 -15.28 -12.73
N THR A 260 27.15 -16.49 -12.23
CA THR A 260 26.22 -17.61 -12.45
C THR A 260 25.28 -17.75 -11.26
N VAL A 261 24.28 -18.60 -11.39
CA VAL A 261 23.32 -18.87 -10.33
C VAL A 261 23.12 -20.37 -10.16
N SER A 262 22.96 -20.79 -8.91
CA SER A 262 22.48 -22.12 -8.57
C SER A 262 21.00 -22.02 -8.19
N ILE A 263 20.19 -22.99 -8.65
CA ILE A 263 18.72 -22.94 -8.46
C ILE A 263 18.23 -24.29 -7.94
N GLY A 264 17.41 -24.23 -6.89
CA GLY A 264 16.65 -25.37 -6.41
C GLY A 264 15.17 -25.22 -6.74
N VAL A 265 14.52 -26.29 -7.17
CA VAL A 265 13.12 -26.29 -7.62
C VAL A 265 12.31 -27.29 -6.82
N SER A 266 11.13 -26.86 -6.37
CA SER A 266 10.13 -27.72 -5.73
C SER A 266 8.72 -27.42 -6.27
N SER A 267 7.78 -28.37 -6.13
CA SER A 267 6.36 -28.15 -6.41
C SER A 267 5.47 -28.91 -5.43
N VAL A 268 4.28 -28.39 -5.20
CA VAL A 268 3.30 -28.98 -4.27
C VAL A 268 2.91 -30.38 -4.70
N LYS A 269 2.54 -30.59 -5.97
CA LYS A 269 2.11 -31.91 -6.43
C LYS A 269 3.20 -32.98 -6.43
N ASN A 270 4.46 -32.56 -6.68
CA ASN A 270 5.58 -33.49 -6.73
C ASN A 270 6.13 -33.88 -5.35
N HIS A 271 6.12 -32.93 -4.40
CA HIS A 271 6.74 -33.10 -3.08
C HIS A 271 5.71 -33.31 -1.95
N GLN A 272 4.44 -32.99 -2.18
CA GLN A 272 3.32 -33.16 -1.24
C GLN A 272 3.61 -32.59 0.17
N PRO A 273 4.01 -31.31 0.29
CA PRO A 273 4.34 -30.72 1.58
C PRO A 273 3.13 -30.74 2.51
N SER A 274 3.36 -31.08 3.78
CA SER A 274 2.35 -31.04 4.84
C SER A 274 2.04 -29.59 5.26
N GLU A 275 3.06 -28.72 5.21
CA GLU A 275 2.97 -27.30 5.52
C GLU A 275 3.60 -26.46 4.40
N SER A 276 3.15 -25.23 4.25
CA SER A 276 3.64 -24.32 3.19
C SER A 276 5.15 -24.11 3.23
N ASN A 277 5.75 -24.05 4.41
CA ASN A 277 7.20 -23.88 4.59
C ASN A 277 8.04 -25.07 4.11
N GLU A 278 7.48 -26.29 4.08
CA GLU A 278 8.18 -27.45 3.56
C GLU A 278 8.48 -27.33 2.05
N LEU A 279 7.64 -26.58 1.32
CA LEU A 279 7.89 -26.31 -0.10
C LEU A 279 9.23 -25.59 -0.29
N ILE A 280 9.55 -24.63 0.58
CA ILE A 280 10.84 -23.93 0.58
C ILE A 280 11.96 -24.91 0.97
N ALA A 281 11.75 -25.75 1.99
CA ALA A 281 12.76 -26.71 2.44
C ALA A 281 13.13 -27.73 1.35
N PHE A 282 12.18 -28.14 0.51
CA PHE A 282 12.47 -28.99 -0.65
C PHE A 282 13.28 -28.24 -1.73
N ALA A 283 12.95 -26.99 -1.99
CA ALA A 283 13.73 -26.15 -2.90
C ALA A 283 15.16 -25.92 -2.37
N ASP A 284 15.33 -25.66 -1.08
CA ASP A 284 16.63 -25.48 -0.43
C ASP A 284 17.51 -26.73 -0.54
N LYS A 285 16.96 -27.93 -0.27
CA LYS A 285 17.67 -29.20 -0.50
C LYS A 285 18.12 -29.38 -1.94
N ALA A 286 17.31 -28.95 -2.91
CA ALA A 286 17.68 -28.99 -4.33
C ALA A 286 18.76 -27.96 -4.66
N LEU A 287 18.68 -26.75 -4.11
CA LEU A 287 19.70 -25.71 -4.26
C LEU A 287 21.04 -26.14 -3.67
N TYR A 288 21.03 -26.74 -2.49
CA TYR A 288 22.26 -27.31 -1.88
C TYR A 288 22.92 -28.34 -2.78
N ARG A 289 22.16 -29.23 -3.42
CA ARG A 289 22.69 -30.17 -4.41
C ARG A 289 23.29 -29.46 -5.62
N SER A 290 22.60 -28.49 -6.20
CA SER A 290 23.13 -27.67 -7.30
C SER A 290 24.49 -27.04 -6.95
N LYS A 291 24.62 -26.50 -5.73
CA LYS A 291 25.89 -25.92 -5.25
C LYS A 291 26.99 -26.97 -5.07
N SER A 292 26.67 -28.14 -4.49
CA SER A 292 27.64 -29.20 -4.24
C SER A 292 28.13 -29.93 -5.50
N GLU A 293 27.30 -30.02 -6.51
CA GLU A 293 27.60 -30.67 -7.79
C GLU A 293 28.29 -29.75 -8.83
N GLY A 294 28.78 -28.58 -8.44
CA GLY A 294 29.60 -27.70 -9.29
C GLY A 294 28.94 -26.37 -9.67
N ARG A 295 27.81 -26.02 -9.07
CA ARG A 295 27.09 -24.74 -9.31
C ARG A 295 26.58 -24.55 -10.74
N ASN A 296 26.04 -23.37 -11.05
CA ASN A 296 25.51 -23.02 -12.39
C ASN A 296 24.53 -24.07 -12.93
N LYS A 297 23.57 -24.48 -12.12
CA LYS A 297 22.56 -25.50 -12.48
C LYS A 297 21.29 -25.38 -11.62
#